data_f3fe646ce4e596b651418b22759bafb5
#
_entry.id   f3fe646ce4e596b651418b22759bafb5
#
_cell.length_a   1.000
_cell.length_b   1.000
_cell.length_c   1.000
_cell.angle_alpha   90.00
_cell.angle_beta   90.00
_cell.angle_gamma   90.00
#
_symmetry.space_group_name_H-M   'P 1'
#
loop_
_entity.id
_entity.type
_entity.pdbx_description
1 polymer ?
#
loop_
_entity_poly.entity_id
_entity_poly.type
_entity_poly.pdbx_seq_one_letter_code
_entity_poly.pdbx_strand_id
1 'polypeptide(L)'
;AAPVSALTQYEVWYAGMAAKPLSFESDAPADPAKFYINTCPAHKTYPTVKIDIDKANKRPLGAVETCNKRVINQYIHPAVMQSCQLCMGMTQLAPGSNWNSMPCHTHERRMEVYFYFDLKDNNVVFHMMGEPTETRHLLMHNEQAVISPSWSIHTGVGTSNYTFIWGMCGENQEFDDMDNIDPMDLK
;
A
#
# COMPACT_ATOMS: atom_id res chain seq x y z
N ALA A 1 3.28 -9.30 32.03
CA ALA A 1 3.99 -9.19 30.75
C ALA A 1 2.98 -8.78 29.68
N ALA A 2 3.37 -7.91 28.74
CA ALA A 2 2.54 -7.64 27.58
C ALA A 2 2.41 -8.94 26.76
N PRO A 3 1.26 -9.20 26.12
CA PRO A 3 1.15 -10.37 25.27
C PRO A 3 2.16 -10.25 24.11
N VAL A 4 3.00 -11.25 23.96
CA VAL A 4 3.93 -11.39 22.83
C VAL A 4 3.14 -12.10 21.71
N SER A 5 3.20 -11.54 20.52
CA SER A 5 2.59 -12.15 19.34
C SER A 5 3.60 -12.12 18.22
N ALA A 6 3.93 -13.29 17.67
CA ALA A 6 4.82 -13.38 16.52
C ALA A 6 4.15 -12.73 15.29
N LEU A 7 4.95 -12.00 14.52
CA LEU A 7 4.64 -11.54 13.18
C LEU A 7 5.52 -12.32 12.19
N THR A 8 4.90 -12.81 11.14
CA THR A 8 5.58 -13.41 10.01
C THR A 8 5.47 -12.52 8.78
N GLN A 9 6.11 -12.91 7.70
CA GLN A 9 6.07 -12.15 6.45
C GLN A 9 4.63 -11.92 5.96
N TYR A 10 4.32 -10.70 5.56
CA TYR A 10 3.01 -10.26 5.05
C TYR A 10 1.87 -10.30 6.09
N GLU A 11 2.19 -10.26 7.36
CA GLU A 11 1.21 -10.04 8.41
C GLU A 11 1.14 -8.57 8.83
N VAL A 12 -0.03 -8.12 9.20
CA VAL A 12 -0.30 -6.74 9.59
C VAL A 12 -0.86 -6.68 11.00
N TRP A 13 -0.37 -5.73 11.79
CA TRP A 13 -0.95 -5.34 13.06
C TRP A 13 -1.53 -3.95 12.96
N TYR A 14 -2.81 -3.84 13.25
CA TYR A 14 -3.46 -2.57 13.51
C TYR A 14 -3.46 -2.29 15.00
N ALA A 15 -2.89 -1.16 15.40
CA ALA A 15 -2.96 -0.64 16.76
C ALA A 15 -3.90 0.57 16.77
N GLY A 16 -5.02 0.45 17.46
CA GLY A 16 -5.99 1.55 17.60
C GLY A 16 -5.47 2.68 18.49
N MET A 17 -6.14 3.82 18.45
CA MET A 17 -5.86 4.95 19.33
C MET A 17 -5.85 4.49 20.80
N ALA A 18 -4.93 5.01 21.59
CA ALA A 18 -4.71 4.63 23.00
C ALA A 18 -4.29 3.16 23.24
N ALA A 19 -3.80 2.48 22.19
CA ALA A 19 -3.13 1.19 22.37
C ALA A 19 -1.94 1.35 23.32
N LYS A 20 -1.61 0.28 24.04
CA LYS A 20 -0.37 0.25 24.85
C LYS A 20 0.86 0.38 23.95
N PRO A 21 1.98 0.92 24.45
CA PRO A 21 3.22 0.96 23.67
C PRO A 21 3.57 -0.42 23.09
N LEU A 22 3.97 -0.43 21.83
CA LEU A 22 4.41 -1.62 21.12
C LEU A 22 5.93 -1.64 21.08
N SER A 23 6.52 -2.80 21.29
CA SER A 23 7.93 -3.08 21.04
C SER A 23 8.05 -4.14 19.96
N PHE A 24 9.06 -4.01 19.12
CA PHE A 24 9.34 -4.96 18.04
C PHE A 24 10.71 -5.57 18.30
N GLU A 25 10.80 -6.87 18.21
CA GLU A 25 12.02 -7.64 18.39
C GLU A 25 12.16 -8.62 17.22
N SER A 26 13.39 -8.88 16.80
CA SER A 26 13.70 -9.90 15.81
C SER A 26 14.12 -11.19 16.48
N ASP A 27 13.51 -12.30 16.12
CA ASP A 27 13.89 -13.64 16.62
C ASP A 27 15.20 -14.13 16.00
N ALA A 28 15.66 -13.51 14.91
CA ALA A 28 16.87 -13.89 14.18
C ALA A 28 17.86 -12.72 14.12
N PRO A 29 18.80 -12.59 15.09
CA PRO A 29 19.75 -11.47 15.11
C PRO A 29 20.65 -11.38 13.86
N ALA A 30 20.92 -12.51 13.21
CA ALA A 30 21.73 -12.56 11.98
C ALA A 30 20.96 -12.14 10.72
N ASP A 31 19.62 -12.15 10.77
CA ASP A 31 18.74 -11.70 9.71
C ASP A 31 17.59 -10.90 10.37
N PRO A 32 17.83 -9.64 10.72
CA PRO A 32 16.89 -8.86 11.50
C PRO A 32 15.60 -8.59 10.73
N ALA A 33 14.47 -8.75 11.40
CA ALA A 33 13.16 -8.47 10.85
C ALA A 33 13.01 -6.99 10.45
N LYS A 34 12.36 -6.76 9.31
CA LYS A 34 12.03 -5.43 8.81
C LYS A 34 10.55 -5.15 9.02
N PHE A 35 10.26 -3.94 9.43
CA PHE A 35 8.89 -3.48 9.69
C PHE A 35 8.60 -2.22 8.89
N TYR A 36 7.44 -2.19 8.27
CA TYR A 36 6.86 -0.97 7.70
C TYR A 36 5.75 -0.48 8.61
N ILE A 37 5.77 0.79 8.98
CA ILE A 37 4.81 1.38 9.93
C ILE A 37 4.15 2.60 9.29
N ASN A 38 2.82 2.57 9.21
CA ASN A 38 1.99 3.72 8.91
C ASN A 38 1.31 4.22 10.18
N THR A 39 1.26 5.53 10.33
CA THR A 39 0.49 6.19 11.39
C THR A 39 -0.39 7.28 10.80
N CYS A 40 -1.58 7.45 11.35
CA CYS A 40 -2.43 8.57 11.01
C CYS A 40 -3.25 9.03 12.24
N PRO A 41 -3.76 10.27 12.24
CA PRO A 41 -4.61 10.77 13.29
C PRO A 41 -5.85 9.91 13.48
N ALA A 42 -6.31 9.80 14.71
CA ALA A 42 -7.52 9.05 15.04
C ALA A 42 -8.39 9.86 16.00
N HIS A 43 -9.70 9.82 15.77
CA HIS A 43 -10.73 10.48 16.61
C HIS A 43 -11.58 9.48 17.37
N LYS A 44 -11.36 8.17 17.13
CA LYS A 44 -12.10 7.07 17.76
C LYS A 44 -11.20 5.87 17.97
N THR A 45 -11.40 5.16 19.06
CA THR A 45 -10.68 3.92 19.36
C THR A 45 -11.35 2.74 18.66
N TYR A 46 -10.53 1.90 18.04
CA TYR A 46 -10.90 0.59 17.53
C TYR A 46 -9.97 -0.48 18.11
N PRO A 47 -10.43 -1.72 18.21
CA PRO A 47 -9.61 -2.81 18.76
C PRO A 47 -8.30 -3.00 18.01
N THR A 48 -7.25 -3.35 18.74
CA THR A 48 -6.00 -3.84 18.16
C THR A 48 -6.24 -5.22 17.55
N VAL A 49 -5.85 -5.39 16.29
CA VAL A 49 -6.11 -6.63 15.52
C VAL A 49 -4.87 -7.04 14.75
N LYS A 50 -4.56 -8.35 14.79
CA LYS A 50 -3.60 -8.99 13.88
C LYS A 50 -4.35 -9.57 12.68
N ILE A 51 -3.86 -9.29 11.48
CA ILE A 51 -4.46 -9.73 10.23
C ILE A 51 -3.40 -10.49 9.43
N ASP A 52 -3.61 -11.78 9.28
CA ASP A 52 -2.79 -12.65 8.46
C ASP A 52 -3.20 -12.47 6.98
N ILE A 53 -2.29 -12.76 6.06
CA ILE A 53 -2.55 -12.63 4.62
C ILE A 53 -3.77 -13.46 4.16
N ASP A 54 -4.05 -14.56 4.85
CA ASP A 54 -5.21 -15.40 4.52
C ASP A 54 -6.54 -14.80 4.96
N LYS A 55 -6.52 -13.84 5.89
CA LYS A 55 -7.68 -13.08 6.35
C LYS A 55 -7.88 -11.76 5.59
N ALA A 56 -6.88 -11.35 4.81
CA ALA A 56 -7.01 -10.18 3.95
C ALA A 56 -8.10 -10.40 2.89
N ASN A 57 -8.84 -9.34 2.57
CA ASN A 57 -9.75 -9.39 1.43
C ASN A 57 -8.95 -9.33 0.13
N LYS A 58 -8.92 -10.44 -0.61
CA LYS A 58 -8.12 -10.59 -1.82
C LYS A 58 -8.92 -10.20 -3.07
N ARG A 59 -8.40 -9.24 -3.84
CA ARG A 59 -8.99 -8.81 -5.12
C ARG A 59 -8.00 -9.11 -6.25
N PRO A 60 -8.15 -10.21 -7.01
CA PRO A 60 -7.38 -10.43 -8.23
C PRO A 60 -7.89 -9.50 -9.33
N LEU A 61 -6.99 -8.78 -9.99
CA LEU A 61 -7.29 -7.79 -11.03
C LEU A 61 -6.29 -7.86 -12.18
N GLY A 62 -6.74 -7.37 -13.35
CA GLY A 62 -5.90 -7.20 -14.52
C GLY A 62 -5.55 -8.52 -15.22
N ALA A 63 -4.71 -8.41 -16.24
CA ALA A 63 -4.27 -9.51 -17.07
C ALA A 63 -2.79 -9.34 -17.46
N VAL A 64 -2.12 -10.41 -17.86
CA VAL A 64 -0.73 -10.35 -18.33
C VAL A 64 -0.65 -9.57 -19.63
N GLU A 65 -1.64 -9.74 -20.50
CA GLU A 65 -1.75 -9.07 -21.80
C GLU A 65 -1.80 -7.54 -21.67
N THR A 66 -2.29 -7.03 -20.53
CA THR A 66 -2.32 -5.60 -20.21
C THR A 66 -1.21 -5.19 -19.23
N CYS A 67 -0.23 -6.06 -18.96
CA CYS A 67 0.91 -5.83 -18.10
C CYS A 67 0.56 -5.43 -16.65
N ASN A 68 -0.62 -5.83 -16.17
CA ASN A 68 -1.14 -5.38 -14.86
C ASN A 68 -1.85 -6.47 -14.04
N LYS A 69 -1.61 -7.75 -14.33
CA LYS A 69 -2.14 -8.85 -13.52
C LYS A 69 -1.56 -8.79 -12.10
N ARG A 70 -2.43 -8.69 -11.11
CA ARG A 70 -2.04 -8.49 -9.72
C ARG A 70 -3.09 -9.00 -8.73
N VAL A 71 -2.69 -9.10 -7.48
CA VAL A 71 -3.59 -9.33 -6.34
C VAL A 71 -3.46 -8.16 -5.38
N ILE A 72 -4.58 -7.52 -5.07
CA ILE A 72 -4.69 -6.55 -3.99
C ILE A 72 -5.11 -7.29 -2.73
N ASN A 73 -4.27 -7.25 -1.70
CA ASN A 73 -4.56 -7.80 -0.38
C ASN A 73 -4.94 -6.63 0.53
N GLN A 74 -6.22 -6.46 0.80
CA GLN A 74 -6.75 -5.42 1.67
C GLN A 74 -6.73 -5.90 3.11
N TYR A 75 -5.94 -5.26 3.96
CA TYR A 75 -5.79 -5.61 5.38
C TYR A 75 -6.59 -4.68 6.28
N ILE A 76 -6.18 -3.42 6.38
CA ILE A 76 -6.91 -2.39 7.12
C ILE A 76 -7.88 -1.76 6.14
N HIS A 77 -9.07 -2.32 6.07
CA HIS A 77 -10.08 -1.99 5.06
C HIS A 77 -11.48 -2.30 5.61
N PRO A 78 -12.51 -1.51 5.29
CA PRO A 78 -13.88 -1.74 5.79
C PRO A 78 -14.43 -3.16 5.59
N ALA A 79 -13.99 -3.86 4.55
CA ALA A 79 -14.37 -5.27 4.31
C ALA A 79 -13.74 -6.27 5.31
N VAL A 80 -12.72 -5.86 6.07
CA VAL A 80 -11.97 -6.72 7.00
C VAL A 80 -12.12 -6.23 8.44
N MET A 81 -11.92 -4.93 8.66
CA MET A 81 -11.98 -4.31 9.97
C MET A 81 -12.31 -2.82 9.88
N GLN A 82 -12.74 -2.23 10.97
CA GLN A 82 -12.94 -0.78 11.06
C GLN A 82 -11.68 -0.08 11.60
N SER A 83 -11.38 1.08 11.03
CA SER A 83 -10.35 2.03 11.47
C SER A 83 -10.91 3.44 11.46
N CYS A 84 -10.16 4.44 11.94
CA CYS A 84 -10.57 5.84 11.83
C CYS A 84 -10.37 6.40 10.42
N GLN A 85 -9.12 6.50 10.02
CA GLN A 85 -8.71 7.14 8.76
C GLN A 85 -7.73 6.27 7.96
N LEU A 86 -7.09 5.30 8.61
CA LEU A 86 -6.12 4.44 7.97
C LEU A 86 -6.83 3.37 7.14
N CYS A 87 -6.49 3.32 5.85
CA CYS A 87 -6.81 2.21 4.98
C CYS A 87 -5.50 1.71 4.37
N MET A 88 -5.19 0.42 4.50
CA MET A 88 -3.88 -0.12 4.10
C MET A 88 -4.00 -1.53 3.52
N GLY A 89 -3.23 -1.77 2.51
CA GLY A 89 -3.08 -3.08 1.91
C GLY A 89 -1.76 -3.26 1.18
N MET A 90 -1.65 -4.38 0.53
CA MET A 90 -0.47 -4.77 -0.24
C MET A 90 -0.91 -5.27 -1.61
N THR A 91 -0.25 -4.78 -2.64
CA THR A 91 -0.46 -5.23 -4.02
C THR A 91 0.76 -5.97 -4.50
N GLN A 92 0.55 -7.19 -5.00
CA GLN A 92 1.58 -8.04 -5.58
C GLN A 92 1.32 -8.22 -7.07
N LEU A 93 2.24 -7.74 -7.90
CA LEU A 93 2.17 -7.94 -9.35
C LEU A 93 2.69 -9.32 -9.73
N ALA A 94 1.97 -9.99 -10.60
CA ALA A 94 2.40 -11.28 -11.13
C ALA A 94 3.60 -11.12 -12.07
N PRO A 95 4.44 -12.16 -12.23
CA PRO A 95 5.47 -12.16 -13.27
C PRO A 95 4.91 -11.80 -14.65
N GLY A 96 5.60 -10.94 -15.38
CA GLY A 96 5.14 -10.38 -16.66
C GLY A 96 4.20 -9.17 -16.54
N SER A 97 3.91 -8.75 -15.33
CA SER A 97 3.11 -7.54 -15.06
C SER A 97 3.96 -6.52 -14.32
N ASN A 98 3.90 -5.26 -14.75
CA ASN A 98 4.79 -4.23 -14.22
C ASN A 98 4.09 -2.87 -14.01
N TRP A 99 2.79 -2.75 -14.29
CA TRP A 99 2.07 -1.49 -14.16
C TRP A 99 0.90 -1.58 -13.16
N ASN A 100 0.91 -0.71 -12.13
CA ASN A 100 -0.17 -0.44 -11.20
C ASN A 100 -0.05 1.01 -10.66
N SER A 101 -1.11 1.76 -10.47
CA SER A 101 -2.50 1.51 -10.83
C SER A 101 -2.73 1.76 -12.30
N MET A 102 -3.56 0.92 -12.91
CA MET A 102 -3.96 1.12 -14.29
C MET A 102 -5.48 0.89 -14.41
N PRO A 103 -6.27 1.89 -14.85
CA PRO A 103 -5.85 3.27 -15.08
C PRO A 103 -5.36 3.95 -13.81
N CYS A 104 -4.55 5.01 -13.95
CA CYS A 104 -4.23 5.87 -12.81
C CYS A 104 -5.47 6.70 -12.42
N HIS A 105 -5.48 7.22 -11.21
CA HIS A 105 -6.63 7.94 -10.67
C HIS A 105 -6.19 8.98 -9.64
N THR A 106 -7.09 9.89 -9.32
CA THR A 106 -7.06 10.71 -8.11
C THR A 106 -8.17 10.30 -7.17
N HIS A 107 -8.11 10.72 -5.93
CA HIS A 107 -9.20 10.57 -4.97
C HIS A 107 -9.14 11.66 -3.90
N GLU A 108 -10.28 12.20 -3.52
CA GLU A 108 -10.37 13.30 -2.59
C GLU A 108 -10.45 12.85 -1.11
N ARG A 109 -10.04 13.74 -0.22
CA ARG A 109 -10.14 13.61 1.25
C ARG A 109 -9.35 12.44 1.84
N ARG A 110 -8.34 11.95 1.12
CA ARG A 110 -7.35 10.99 1.59
C ARG A 110 -6.08 11.13 0.77
N MET A 111 -4.94 11.10 1.44
CA MET A 111 -3.63 10.97 0.81
C MET A 111 -3.23 9.51 0.72
N GLU A 112 -2.22 9.19 -0.06
CA GLU A 112 -1.70 7.83 -0.16
C GLU A 112 -0.17 7.78 -0.12
N VAL A 113 0.35 6.74 0.51
CA VAL A 113 1.79 6.41 0.50
C VAL A 113 1.95 5.08 -0.21
N TYR A 114 2.87 5.01 -1.19
CA TYR A 114 3.34 3.76 -1.75
C TYR A 114 4.72 3.44 -1.19
N PHE A 115 4.88 2.26 -0.61
CA PHE A 115 6.16 1.71 -0.19
C PHE A 115 6.48 0.51 -1.07
N TYR A 116 7.49 0.66 -1.93
CA TYR A 116 7.92 -0.36 -2.88
C TYR A 116 8.93 -1.31 -2.24
N PHE A 117 8.73 -2.61 -2.41
CA PHE A 117 9.65 -3.62 -1.91
C PHE A 117 9.56 -4.91 -2.77
N ASP A 118 10.35 -5.91 -2.45
CA ASP A 118 10.53 -7.11 -3.27
C ASP A 118 10.95 -6.77 -4.73
N LEU A 119 11.64 -5.66 -4.92
CA LEU A 119 12.31 -5.38 -6.17
C LEU A 119 13.63 -6.15 -6.20
N LYS A 120 13.80 -6.97 -7.24
CA LYS A 120 15.09 -7.62 -7.49
C LYS A 120 16.16 -6.58 -7.82
N ASP A 121 17.42 -6.94 -7.55
CA ASP A 121 18.57 -6.11 -7.90
C ASP A 121 18.50 -5.64 -9.37
N ASN A 122 18.93 -4.41 -9.61
CA ASN A 122 18.88 -3.74 -10.91
C ASN A 122 17.48 -3.45 -11.47
N ASN A 123 16.42 -3.57 -10.68
CA ASN A 123 15.09 -3.15 -11.06
C ASN A 123 14.69 -1.86 -10.32
N VAL A 124 13.87 -1.07 -11.00
CA VAL A 124 13.34 0.19 -10.49
C VAL A 124 11.87 0.33 -10.85
N VAL A 125 11.17 1.21 -10.16
CA VAL A 125 9.81 1.61 -10.51
C VAL A 125 9.82 3.10 -10.82
N PHE A 126 9.28 3.47 -11.98
CA PHE A 126 8.95 4.85 -12.32
C PHE A 126 7.58 5.16 -11.71
N HIS A 127 7.58 5.84 -10.58
CA HIS A 127 6.35 6.30 -9.96
C HIS A 127 5.94 7.63 -10.57
N MET A 128 4.81 7.66 -11.23
CA MET A 128 4.25 8.87 -11.82
C MET A 128 3.27 9.51 -10.84
N MET A 129 3.40 10.81 -10.65
CA MET A 129 2.56 11.64 -9.79
C MET A 129 2.41 13.04 -10.38
N GLY A 130 1.61 13.88 -9.74
CA GLY A 130 1.30 15.25 -10.17
C GLY A 130 -0.13 15.37 -10.67
N GLU A 131 -0.43 16.51 -11.26
CA GLU A 131 -1.70 16.71 -11.96
C GLU A 131 -1.74 15.83 -13.23
N PRO A 132 -2.91 15.32 -13.64
CA PRO A 132 -3.00 14.52 -14.86
C PRO A 132 -2.43 15.20 -16.11
N THR A 133 -2.52 16.54 -16.16
CA THR A 133 -2.04 17.36 -17.26
C THR A 133 -0.60 17.86 -17.11
N GLU A 134 0.03 17.55 -15.99
CA GLU A 134 1.43 17.92 -15.69
C GLU A 134 2.06 16.85 -14.78
N THR A 135 2.37 15.72 -15.37
CA THR A 135 2.91 14.58 -14.62
C THR A 135 4.41 14.70 -14.38
N ARG A 136 4.85 14.11 -13.29
CA ARG A 136 6.26 13.93 -12.92
C ARG A 136 6.49 12.47 -12.57
N HIS A 137 7.72 12.01 -12.75
CA HIS A 137 8.11 10.68 -12.27
C HIS A 137 9.22 10.76 -11.23
N LEU A 138 9.17 9.81 -10.32
CA LEU A 138 10.21 9.55 -9.33
C LEU A 138 10.77 8.16 -9.59
N LEU A 139 12.10 8.04 -9.57
CA LEU A 139 12.74 6.74 -9.71
C LEU A 139 12.81 6.08 -8.32
N MET A 140 12.06 5.01 -8.15
CA MET A 140 11.95 4.29 -6.88
C MET A 140 12.79 3.02 -6.90
N HIS A 141 13.55 2.82 -5.84
CA HIS A 141 14.33 1.60 -5.59
C HIS A 141 13.67 0.75 -4.50
N ASN A 142 14.23 -0.43 -4.27
CA ASN A 142 13.75 -1.31 -3.21
C ASN A 142 13.75 -0.62 -1.84
N GLU A 143 12.70 -0.84 -1.07
CA GLU A 143 12.49 -0.29 0.27
C GLU A 143 12.44 1.25 0.31
N GLN A 144 11.86 1.87 -0.72
CA GLN A 144 11.59 3.29 -0.75
C GLN A 144 10.10 3.59 -0.78
N ALA A 145 9.72 4.70 -0.15
CA ALA A 145 8.35 5.19 -0.10
C ALA A 145 8.19 6.51 -0.85
N VAL A 146 7.01 6.73 -1.40
CA VAL A 146 6.58 7.99 -2.00
C VAL A 146 5.25 8.41 -1.41
N ILE A 147 5.11 9.70 -1.13
CA ILE A 147 3.90 10.31 -0.59
C ILE A 147 3.15 10.99 -1.73
N SER A 148 1.90 10.60 -1.94
CA SER A 148 1.01 11.18 -2.95
C SER A 148 -0.11 11.97 -2.26
N PRO A 149 -0.19 13.30 -2.46
CA PRO A 149 -1.33 14.10 -2.01
C PRO A 149 -2.63 13.67 -2.70
N SER A 150 -3.77 14.01 -2.13
CA SER A 150 -5.08 13.63 -2.65
C SER A 150 -5.33 14.06 -4.11
N TRP A 151 -4.86 15.24 -4.49
CA TRP A 151 -5.01 15.80 -5.84
C TRP A 151 -4.12 15.13 -6.91
N SER A 152 -3.11 14.39 -6.47
CA SER A 152 -2.10 13.81 -7.36
C SER A 152 -2.51 12.42 -7.84
N ILE A 153 -2.29 12.15 -9.11
CA ILE A 153 -2.28 10.77 -9.59
C ILE A 153 -1.16 10.00 -8.88
N HIS A 154 -1.29 8.69 -8.83
CA HIS A 154 -0.27 7.78 -8.31
C HIS A 154 -0.33 6.47 -9.08
N THR A 155 0.73 6.16 -9.79
CA THR A 155 0.87 4.93 -10.55
C THR A 155 2.36 4.59 -10.72
N GLY A 156 2.68 3.31 -10.82
CA GLY A 156 4.05 2.85 -10.96
C GLY A 156 4.21 1.91 -12.14
N VAL A 157 5.28 2.12 -12.92
CA VAL A 157 5.70 1.21 -13.99
C VAL A 157 7.09 0.69 -13.67
N GLY A 158 7.18 -0.60 -13.36
CA GLY A 158 8.44 -1.24 -13.01
C GLY A 158 9.19 -1.78 -14.23
N THR A 159 10.51 -1.94 -14.09
CA THR A 159 11.32 -2.70 -15.05
C THR A 159 11.14 -4.22 -14.92
N SER A 160 10.46 -4.64 -13.85
CA SER A 160 10.01 -6.01 -13.58
C SER A 160 8.75 -5.95 -12.72
N ASN A 161 8.17 -7.08 -12.38
CA ASN A 161 7.12 -7.13 -11.36
C ASN A 161 7.68 -6.75 -9.97
N TYR A 162 6.85 -6.19 -9.14
CA TYR A 162 7.18 -5.72 -7.80
C TYR A 162 6.00 -5.88 -6.85
N THR A 163 6.28 -5.72 -5.58
CA THR A 163 5.27 -5.62 -4.51
C THR A 163 5.30 -4.21 -3.93
N PHE A 164 4.17 -3.71 -3.51
CA PHE A 164 4.12 -2.47 -2.74
C PHE A 164 3.01 -2.48 -1.71
N ILE A 165 3.27 -1.80 -0.60
CA ILE A 165 2.25 -1.45 0.38
C ILE A 165 1.68 -0.10 -0.02
N TRP A 166 0.36 0.00 -0.03
CA TRP A 166 -0.36 1.25 -0.13
C TRP A 166 -1.03 1.55 1.21
N GLY A 167 -0.85 2.78 1.67
CA GLY A 167 -1.42 3.27 2.91
C GLY A 167 -2.09 4.61 2.68
N MET A 168 -3.41 4.65 2.84
CA MET A 168 -4.20 5.87 2.73
C MET A 168 -4.54 6.40 4.12
N CYS A 169 -4.52 7.72 4.26
CA CYS A 169 -4.95 8.43 5.45
C CYS A 169 -5.90 9.56 5.04
N GLY A 170 -7.08 9.56 5.61
CA GLY A 170 -8.11 10.56 5.39
C GLY A 170 -9.49 10.08 5.84
N GLU A 171 -10.45 10.97 5.85
CA GLU A 171 -11.82 10.64 6.28
C GLU A 171 -12.58 9.80 5.24
N ASN A 172 -12.17 9.86 3.97
CA ASN A 172 -12.77 9.09 2.90
C ASN A 172 -12.25 7.65 2.93
N GLN A 173 -13.02 6.74 3.49
CA GLN A 173 -12.73 5.30 3.53
C GLN A 173 -13.44 4.49 2.43
N GLU A 174 -14.15 5.14 1.53
CA GLU A 174 -14.75 4.49 0.37
C GLU A 174 -13.65 4.15 -0.64
N PHE A 175 -13.17 2.91 -0.60
CA PHE A 175 -11.99 2.48 -1.37
C PHE A 175 -12.14 2.70 -2.88
N ASP A 176 -13.34 2.45 -3.41
CA ASP A 176 -13.64 2.54 -4.84
C ASP A 176 -14.06 3.96 -5.28
N ASP A 177 -14.05 4.96 -4.39
CA ASP A 177 -14.22 6.38 -4.73
C ASP A 177 -12.92 6.91 -5.36
N MET A 178 -12.81 6.73 -6.66
CA MET A 178 -11.65 7.06 -7.47
C MET A 178 -12.08 7.75 -8.77
N ASP A 179 -11.44 8.87 -9.08
CA ASP A 179 -11.56 9.57 -10.35
C ASP A 179 -10.53 9.02 -11.33
N ASN A 180 -10.95 8.06 -12.14
CA ASN A 180 -10.07 7.42 -13.11
C ASN A 180 -9.70 8.37 -14.26
N ILE A 181 -8.43 8.37 -14.64
CA ILE A 181 -7.88 9.17 -15.73
C ILE A 181 -7.57 8.25 -16.92
N ASP A 182 -8.07 8.62 -18.10
CA ASP A 182 -7.68 7.91 -19.32
C ASP A 182 -6.17 8.13 -19.56
N PRO A 183 -5.38 7.07 -19.77
CA PRO A 183 -3.97 7.21 -20.08
C PRO A 183 -3.66 8.13 -21.26
N MET A 184 -4.58 8.32 -22.18
CA MET A 184 -4.43 9.24 -23.33
C MET A 184 -4.55 10.71 -22.94
N ASP A 185 -5.08 11.01 -21.77
CA ASP A 185 -5.24 12.38 -21.26
C ASP A 185 -4.02 12.82 -20.40
N LEU A 186 -3.10 11.90 -20.07
CA LEU A 186 -1.90 12.21 -19.31
C LEU A 186 -0.90 13.03 -20.14
N LYS A 187 -0.29 14.04 -19.47
CA LYS A 187 0.73 14.92 -20.07
C LYS A 187 1.91 15.16 -19.13
#